data_73a5c25a470fc971b17e48c633973848
#
_entry.id   73a5c25a470fc971b17e48c633973848
#
_cell.length_a   1.000
_cell.length_b   1.000
_cell.length_c   1.000
_cell.angle_alpha   90.00
_cell.angle_beta   90.00
_cell.angle_gamma   90.00
#
_symmetry.space_group_name_H-M   'P 1'
#
loop_
_entity.id
_entity.type
_entity.pdbx_description
1 polymer ?
#
loop_
_entity_poly.entity_id
_entity_poly.type
_entity_poly.pdbx_seq_one_letter_code
_entity_poly.pdbx_strand_id
1 'polypeptide(L)'
;MSGSGAMYENRKRSGMSAPPVTGESSLRYFLDRLADVKQAPYDEHILLVHNVCLQQSDIDALKKVMNNPYFAICPLSNIFIHNALPPIDLMRANGLDIALGTDSLSSNDDLDMMKELACLHANFPQVPMPELLTWASLNGARFLGKEDIYGSLTPGKRPGIVRVSDIDAEGFITADSRSKRII
;
A
#
# COMPACT_ATOMS: atom_id res chain seq x y z
N MET A 1 -9.43 15.82 7.79
CA MET A 1 -10.78 15.20 7.76
C MET A 1 -11.82 16.29 7.55
N SER A 2 -12.52 16.23 6.42
CA SER A 2 -13.38 17.33 5.92
C SER A 2 -14.78 17.40 6.54
N GLY A 3 -15.23 16.35 7.21
CA GLY A 3 -16.61 16.24 7.70
C GLY A 3 -17.64 16.04 6.58
N SER A 4 -17.23 15.45 5.46
CA SER A 4 -18.06 15.18 4.29
C SER A 4 -17.67 13.87 3.64
N GLY A 5 -18.49 13.41 2.68
CA GLY A 5 -18.28 12.18 1.93
C GLY A 5 -19.16 11.03 2.40
N ALA A 6 -19.29 10.02 1.52
CA ALA A 6 -20.26 8.92 1.69
C ALA A 6 -20.12 8.19 3.04
N MET A 7 -18.90 7.92 3.48
CA MET A 7 -18.64 7.23 4.75
C MET A 7 -19.06 8.10 5.95
N TYR A 8 -18.75 9.38 5.94
CA TYR A 8 -19.15 10.32 6.99
C TYR A 8 -20.66 10.40 7.12
N GLU A 9 -21.35 10.58 6.00
CA GLU A 9 -22.81 10.68 5.95
C GLU A 9 -23.49 9.35 6.35
N ASN A 10 -22.93 8.22 5.96
CA ASN A 10 -23.44 6.90 6.36
C ASN A 10 -23.33 6.70 7.88
N ARG A 11 -22.18 7.00 8.49
CA ARG A 11 -22.00 6.91 9.94
C ARG A 11 -22.99 7.81 10.69
N LYS A 12 -23.16 9.04 10.24
CA LYS A 12 -24.11 10.00 10.82
C LYS A 12 -25.54 9.46 10.73
N ARG A 13 -25.95 8.96 9.56
CA ARG A 13 -27.30 8.38 9.35
C ARG A 13 -27.54 7.14 10.21
N SER A 14 -26.53 6.34 10.46
CA SER A 14 -26.61 5.13 11.29
C SER A 14 -26.44 5.39 12.79
N GLY A 15 -26.41 6.66 13.23
CA GLY A 15 -26.23 7.03 14.64
C GLY A 15 -24.86 6.67 15.21
N MET A 16 -23.88 6.34 14.36
CA MET A 16 -22.53 6.06 14.80
C MET A 16 -21.71 7.37 14.96
N SER A 17 -20.77 7.37 15.92
CA SER A 17 -19.86 8.50 16.07
C SER A 17 -19.11 8.77 14.77
N ALA A 18 -19.14 10.00 14.30
CA ALA A 18 -18.38 10.44 13.14
C ALA A 18 -16.97 10.89 13.56
N PRO A 19 -15.96 10.75 12.70
CA PRO A 19 -14.64 11.31 12.97
C PRO A 19 -14.73 12.83 13.17
N PRO A 20 -13.88 13.42 14.00
CA PRO A 20 -13.87 14.87 14.18
C PRO A 20 -13.53 15.58 12.85
N VAL A 21 -14.12 16.74 12.64
CA VAL A 21 -13.82 17.62 11.50
C VAL A 21 -12.62 18.48 11.88
N THR A 22 -11.44 18.13 11.39
CA THR A 22 -10.18 18.82 11.74
C THR A 22 -9.64 19.69 10.61
N GLY A 23 -10.09 19.48 9.37
CA GLY A 23 -9.49 20.10 8.19
C GLY A 23 -8.16 19.47 7.77
N GLU A 24 -7.63 18.53 8.53
CA GLU A 24 -6.34 17.86 8.30
C GLU A 24 -6.52 16.52 7.59
N SER A 25 -5.40 15.95 7.11
CA SER A 25 -5.38 14.57 6.59
C SER A 25 -5.60 13.56 7.72
N SER A 26 -6.03 12.34 7.36
CA SER A 26 -6.19 11.26 8.35
C SER A 26 -4.84 10.89 8.97
N LEU A 27 -3.76 10.96 8.19
CA LEU A 27 -2.42 10.67 8.68
C LEU A 27 -1.98 11.73 9.70
N ARG A 28 -2.20 13.01 9.42
CA ARG A 28 -1.88 14.08 10.37
C ARG A 28 -2.63 13.91 11.69
N TYR A 29 -3.92 13.68 11.60
CA TYR A 29 -4.73 13.42 12.79
C TYR A 29 -4.24 12.21 13.59
N PHE A 30 -3.83 11.13 12.91
CA PHE A 30 -3.25 9.96 13.56
C PHE A 30 -1.96 10.30 14.29
N LEU A 31 -1.04 11.03 13.64
CA LEU A 31 0.24 11.43 14.26
C LEU A 31 0.04 12.31 15.49
N ASP A 32 -0.91 13.24 15.45
CA ASP A 32 -1.23 14.09 16.59
C ASP A 32 -1.78 13.26 17.76
N ARG A 33 -2.66 12.28 17.47
CA ARG A 33 -3.18 11.37 18.53
C ARG A 33 -2.11 10.43 19.07
N LEU A 34 -1.18 10.00 18.23
CA LEU A 34 -0.07 9.17 18.67
C LEU A 34 0.86 9.95 19.63
N ALA A 35 1.10 11.23 19.35
CA ALA A 35 1.90 12.10 20.19
C ALA A 35 1.29 12.31 21.60
N ASP A 36 -0.03 12.19 21.73
CA ASP A 36 -0.69 12.29 23.06
C ASP A 36 -0.40 11.08 23.97
N VAL A 37 -0.05 9.93 23.39
CA VAL A 37 0.11 8.66 24.13
C VAL A 37 1.53 8.13 24.14
N LYS A 38 2.38 8.60 23.24
CA LYS A 38 3.76 8.13 23.08
C LYS A 38 4.68 9.26 22.63
N GLN A 39 5.90 9.26 23.15
CA GLN A 39 6.94 10.21 22.74
C GLN A 39 7.68 9.72 21.47
N ALA A 40 7.87 10.61 20.50
CA ALA A 40 8.68 10.34 19.31
C ALA A 40 10.20 10.27 19.66
N PRO A 41 11.03 9.61 18.83
CA PRO A 41 10.67 8.91 17.59
C PRO A 41 9.98 7.57 17.84
N TYR A 42 9.18 7.13 16.86
CA TYR A 42 8.50 5.84 16.89
C TYR A 42 9.30 4.83 16.06
N ASP A 43 9.78 3.77 16.72
CA ASP A 43 10.60 2.72 16.11
C ASP A 43 9.81 1.45 15.80
N GLU A 44 8.52 1.44 16.08
CA GLU A 44 7.67 0.30 15.76
C GLU A 44 7.48 0.15 14.26
N HIS A 45 7.30 -1.10 13.83
CA HIS A 45 6.88 -1.41 12.48
C HIS A 45 5.42 -0.98 12.28
N ILE A 46 5.24 0.17 11.66
CA ILE A 46 3.92 0.73 11.36
C ILE A 46 3.65 0.58 9.86
N LEU A 47 2.50 0.00 9.55
CA LEU A 47 1.99 -0.13 8.19
C LEU A 47 0.86 0.86 7.96
N LEU A 48 1.08 1.81 7.07
CA LEU A 48 0.08 2.77 6.62
C LEU A 48 -0.59 2.23 5.36
N VAL A 49 -1.90 2.00 5.41
CA VAL A 49 -2.63 1.32 4.33
C VAL A 49 -3.38 2.32 3.45
N HIS A 50 -3.49 2.03 2.16
CA HIS A 50 -4.17 2.79 1.10
C HIS A 50 -3.48 4.09 0.70
N ASN A 51 -3.40 5.09 1.55
CA ASN A 51 -2.68 6.35 1.37
C ASN A 51 -3.08 7.18 0.13
N VAL A 52 -4.31 7.04 -0.37
CA VAL A 52 -4.79 7.70 -1.60
C VAL A 52 -4.69 9.23 -1.53
N CYS A 53 -4.89 9.80 -0.34
CA CYS A 53 -4.85 11.25 -0.13
C CYS A 53 -3.51 11.76 0.42
N LEU A 54 -2.43 10.96 0.34
CA LEU A 54 -1.11 11.32 0.87
C LEU A 54 -0.54 12.56 0.18
N GLN A 55 -0.03 13.50 0.95
CA GLN A 55 0.60 14.73 0.49
C GLN A 55 2.04 14.85 0.99
N GLN A 56 2.84 15.72 0.36
CA GLN A 56 4.22 15.97 0.81
C GLN A 56 4.28 16.41 2.27
N SER A 57 3.37 17.27 2.70
CA SER A 57 3.30 17.72 4.11
C SER A 57 3.05 16.59 5.11
N ASP A 58 2.31 15.55 4.70
CA ASP A 58 2.08 14.36 5.52
C ASP A 58 3.37 13.54 5.66
N ILE A 59 4.09 13.36 4.54
CA ILE A 59 5.38 12.65 4.50
C ILE A 59 6.42 13.38 5.36
N ASP A 60 6.50 14.70 5.24
CA ASP A 60 7.42 15.53 6.03
C ASP A 60 7.12 15.45 7.53
N ALA A 61 5.86 15.40 7.91
CA ALA A 61 5.45 15.22 9.29
C ALA A 61 5.79 13.81 9.80
N LEU A 62 5.52 12.79 8.98
CA LEU A 62 5.79 11.40 9.30
C LEU A 62 7.29 11.14 9.53
N LYS A 63 8.15 11.63 8.63
CA LYS A 63 9.62 11.48 8.71
C LYS A 63 10.24 12.12 9.97
N LYS A 64 9.56 13.07 10.59
CA LYS A 64 10.02 13.68 11.86
C LYS A 64 9.80 12.78 13.07
N VAL A 65 8.87 11.85 12.99
CA VAL A 65 8.40 11.09 14.15
C VAL A 65 8.53 9.57 13.99
N MET A 66 8.71 9.09 12.76
CA MET A 66 8.85 7.65 12.44
C MET A 66 10.12 7.41 11.64
N ASN A 67 10.90 6.41 12.07
CA ASN A 67 12.16 6.08 11.40
C ASN A 67 11.93 5.23 10.14
N ASN A 68 11.05 4.21 10.19
CA ASN A 68 10.87 3.24 9.11
C ASN A 68 9.38 2.89 8.88
N PRO A 69 8.53 3.84 8.46
CA PRO A 69 7.15 3.54 8.14
C PRO A 69 7.05 2.75 6.82
N TYR A 70 6.19 1.73 6.79
CA TYR A 70 5.85 0.98 5.59
C TYR A 70 4.48 1.42 5.07
N PHE A 71 4.31 1.33 3.76
CA PHE A 71 3.08 1.73 3.07
C PHE A 71 2.52 0.55 2.28
N ALA A 72 1.35 0.05 2.66
CA ALA A 72 0.63 -0.94 1.87
C ALA A 72 -0.34 -0.22 0.93
N ILE A 73 -0.22 -0.48 -0.35
CA ILE A 73 -1.17 -0.01 -1.36
C ILE A 73 -1.98 -1.19 -1.89
N CYS A 74 -3.27 -0.95 -2.16
CA CYS A 74 -4.19 -1.93 -2.67
C CYS A 74 -4.91 -1.33 -3.90
N PRO A 75 -4.27 -1.31 -5.08
CA PRO A 75 -4.70 -0.55 -6.24
C PRO A 75 -6.16 -0.75 -6.64
N LEU A 76 -6.60 -1.99 -6.81
CA LEU A 76 -7.99 -2.29 -7.22
C LEU A 76 -9.00 -1.89 -6.16
N SER A 77 -8.72 -2.17 -4.88
CA SER A 77 -9.54 -1.69 -3.77
C SER A 77 -9.59 -0.16 -3.71
N ASN A 78 -8.47 0.52 -3.95
CA ASN A 78 -8.43 1.98 -3.98
C ASN A 78 -9.28 2.57 -5.11
N ILE A 79 -9.23 1.96 -6.31
CA ILE A 79 -10.11 2.34 -7.42
C ILE A 79 -11.58 2.09 -7.06
N PHE A 80 -11.90 0.92 -6.51
CA PHE A 80 -13.27 0.56 -6.14
C PHE A 80 -13.87 1.55 -5.12
N ILE A 81 -13.12 1.89 -4.06
CA ILE A 81 -13.62 2.73 -2.97
C ILE A 81 -13.53 4.23 -3.29
N HIS A 82 -12.43 4.66 -3.90
CA HIS A 82 -12.09 6.08 -4.03
C HIS A 82 -12.08 6.58 -5.46
N ASN A 83 -12.18 5.68 -6.45
CA ASN A 83 -11.93 5.97 -7.86
C ASN A 83 -10.59 6.73 -8.08
N ALA A 84 -9.59 6.38 -7.29
CA ALA A 84 -8.27 7.03 -7.31
C ALA A 84 -7.20 6.05 -6.83
N LEU A 85 -5.97 6.27 -7.27
CA LEU A 85 -4.77 5.55 -6.83
C LEU A 85 -3.94 6.42 -5.88
N PRO A 86 -3.10 5.81 -5.03
CA PRO A 86 -2.12 6.55 -4.23
C PRO A 86 -1.15 7.33 -5.12
N PRO A 87 -0.55 8.43 -4.64
CA PRO A 87 0.39 9.24 -5.40
C PRO A 87 1.75 8.54 -5.52
N ILE A 88 1.84 7.50 -6.36
CA ILE A 88 3.00 6.61 -6.50
C ILE A 88 4.30 7.38 -6.78
N ASP A 89 4.27 8.36 -7.69
CA ASP A 89 5.46 9.14 -8.03
C ASP A 89 5.96 9.96 -6.82
N LEU A 90 5.04 10.52 -6.03
CA LEU A 90 5.39 11.22 -4.79
C LEU A 90 6.00 10.25 -3.76
N MET A 91 5.43 9.06 -3.61
CA MET A 91 5.94 8.03 -2.70
C MET A 91 7.34 7.59 -3.09
N ARG A 92 7.57 7.32 -4.39
CA ARG A 92 8.88 6.95 -4.94
C ARG A 92 9.90 8.07 -4.79
N ALA A 93 9.53 9.30 -5.12
CA ALA A 93 10.41 10.47 -4.99
C ALA A 93 10.88 10.70 -3.54
N ASN A 94 10.09 10.26 -2.57
CA ASN A 94 10.40 10.34 -1.14
C ASN A 94 11.11 9.09 -0.60
N GLY A 95 11.34 8.06 -1.41
CA GLY A 95 12.00 6.81 -1.01
C GLY A 95 11.21 6.01 0.00
N LEU A 96 9.87 6.01 -0.09
CA LEU A 96 9.02 5.30 0.86
C LEU A 96 9.02 3.79 0.59
N ASP A 97 9.00 2.98 1.64
CA ASP A 97 8.92 1.52 1.56
C ASP A 97 7.48 1.08 1.24
N ILE A 98 7.22 0.86 -0.04
CA ILE A 98 5.90 0.45 -0.56
C ILE A 98 5.80 -1.07 -0.56
N ALA A 99 4.70 -1.60 -0.02
CA ALA A 99 4.28 -2.99 -0.18
C ALA A 99 2.95 -3.04 -0.92
N LEU A 100 2.72 -4.12 -1.67
CA LEU A 100 1.50 -4.34 -2.43
C LEU A 100 0.60 -5.35 -1.70
N GLY A 101 -0.70 -5.07 -1.68
CA GLY A 101 -1.73 -5.94 -1.14
C GLY A 101 -2.99 -5.91 -1.99
N THR A 102 -3.92 -6.80 -1.72
CA THR A 102 -5.20 -6.91 -2.43
C THR A 102 -6.38 -6.29 -1.66
N ASP A 103 -6.19 -6.02 -0.36
CA ASP A 103 -7.29 -5.79 0.58
C ASP A 103 -8.22 -7.01 0.64
N SER A 104 -9.48 -6.84 0.96
CA SER A 104 -10.47 -7.90 1.15
C SER A 104 -11.45 -7.99 -0.03
N LEU A 105 -12.17 -9.11 -0.12
CA LEU A 105 -13.26 -9.29 -1.08
C LEU A 105 -14.44 -8.32 -0.89
N SER A 106 -14.44 -7.51 0.16
CA SER A 106 -15.43 -6.43 0.34
C SER A 106 -15.17 -5.22 -0.58
N SER A 107 -13.96 -5.09 -1.08
CA SER A 107 -13.51 -3.96 -1.92
C SER A 107 -12.68 -4.41 -3.13
N ASN A 108 -12.67 -5.71 -3.42
CA ASN A 108 -11.96 -6.27 -4.55
C ASN A 108 -12.75 -7.48 -5.11
N ASP A 109 -12.65 -7.74 -6.40
CA ASP A 109 -13.31 -8.86 -7.05
C ASP A 109 -12.66 -10.21 -6.71
N ASP A 110 -11.34 -10.19 -6.50
CA ASP A 110 -10.58 -11.36 -6.06
C ASP A 110 -9.30 -10.93 -5.29
N LEU A 111 -8.53 -11.93 -4.83
CA LEU A 111 -7.28 -11.69 -4.10
C LEU A 111 -6.07 -12.06 -4.98
N ASP A 112 -6.09 -11.61 -6.24
CA ASP A 112 -5.06 -11.91 -7.22
C ASP A 112 -4.01 -10.78 -7.32
N MET A 113 -2.81 -11.06 -6.83
CA MET A 113 -1.68 -10.13 -6.86
C MET A 113 -1.26 -9.77 -8.30
N MET A 114 -1.51 -10.63 -9.30
CA MET A 114 -1.19 -10.33 -10.70
C MET A 114 -2.05 -9.19 -11.23
N LYS A 115 -3.32 -9.15 -10.85
CA LYS A 115 -4.24 -8.06 -11.23
C LYS A 115 -3.84 -6.73 -10.57
N GLU A 116 -3.37 -6.76 -9.34
CA GLU A 116 -2.84 -5.56 -8.68
C GLU A 116 -1.60 -5.03 -9.40
N LEU A 117 -0.67 -5.91 -9.78
CA LEU A 117 0.53 -5.56 -10.55
C LEU A 117 0.18 -5.01 -11.93
N ALA A 118 -0.75 -5.65 -12.63
CA ALA A 118 -1.25 -5.19 -13.93
C ALA A 118 -1.90 -3.80 -13.82
N CYS A 119 -2.71 -3.58 -12.79
CA CYS A 119 -3.32 -2.28 -12.51
C CYS A 119 -2.25 -1.19 -12.31
N LEU A 120 -1.22 -1.47 -11.50
CA LEU A 120 -0.13 -0.52 -11.29
C LEU A 120 0.64 -0.25 -12.57
N HIS A 121 1.01 -1.29 -13.32
CA HIS A 121 1.76 -1.11 -14.57
C HIS A 121 0.98 -0.29 -15.60
N ALA A 122 -0.33 -0.55 -15.74
CA ALA A 122 -1.18 0.20 -16.66
C ALA A 122 -1.32 1.69 -16.30
N ASN A 123 -1.30 2.04 -15.01
CA ASN A 123 -1.44 3.43 -14.55
C ASN A 123 -0.10 4.14 -14.32
N PHE A 124 0.97 3.40 -14.09
CA PHE A 124 2.32 3.92 -13.82
C PHE A 124 3.38 3.17 -14.64
N PRO A 125 3.33 3.26 -15.99
CA PRO A 125 4.23 2.51 -16.87
C PRO A 125 5.71 2.90 -16.69
N GLN A 126 6.00 4.04 -16.07
CA GLN A 126 7.36 4.49 -15.73
C GLN A 126 7.97 3.74 -14.54
N VAL A 127 7.19 2.96 -13.78
CA VAL A 127 7.70 2.13 -12.69
C VAL A 127 8.22 0.82 -13.24
N PRO A 128 9.52 0.49 -13.07
CA PRO A 128 10.09 -0.73 -13.60
C PRO A 128 9.44 -1.99 -12.98
N MET A 129 9.19 -3.03 -13.78
CA MET A 129 8.62 -4.29 -13.29
C MET A 129 9.39 -4.91 -12.12
N PRO A 130 10.73 -4.91 -12.07
CA PRO A 130 11.46 -5.41 -10.90
C PRO A 130 11.14 -4.64 -9.60
N GLU A 131 10.85 -3.34 -9.69
CA GLU A 131 10.44 -2.54 -8.55
C GLU A 131 9.03 -2.94 -8.08
N LEU A 132 8.07 -3.10 -9.00
CA LEU A 132 6.72 -3.59 -8.70
C LEU A 132 6.73 -4.98 -8.07
N LEU A 133 7.58 -5.90 -8.56
CA LEU A 133 7.76 -7.22 -7.98
C LEU A 133 8.37 -7.17 -6.57
N THR A 134 9.24 -6.20 -6.30
CA THR A 134 9.79 -5.95 -4.96
C THR A 134 8.68 -5.52 -4.00
N TRP A 135 7.77 -4.65 -4.43
CA TRP A 135 6.61 -4.25 -3.62
C TRP A 135 5.66 -5.41 -3.34
N ALA A 136 5.47 -6.30 -4.33
CA ALA A 136 4.59 -7.47 -4.19
C ALA A 136 5.20 -8.62 -3.36
N SER A 137 6.48 -8.55 -2.99
CA SER A 137 7.17 -9.66 -2.33
C SER A 137 8.12 -9.23 -1.20
N LEU A 138 9.27 -8.65 -1.54
CA LEU A 138 10.36 -8.41 -0.58
C LEU A 138 9.97 -7.36 0.47
N ASN A 139 9.28 -6.29 0.08
CA ASN A 139 8.92 -5.22 1.02
C ASN A 139 7.89 -5.69 2.05
N GLY A 140 6.93 -6.53 1.64
CA GLY A 140 6.04 -7.20 2.60
C GLY A 140 6.79 -8.12 3.57
N ALA A 141 7.78 -8.87 3.06
CA ALA A 141 8.63 -9.71 3.91
C ALA A 141 9.45 -8.88 4.91
N ARG A 142 10.01 -7.75 4.48
CA ARG A 142 10.72 -6.80 5.35
C ARG A 142 9.83 -6.23 6.45
N PHE A 143 8.64 -5.79 6.09
CA PHE A 143 7.68 -5.32 7.10
C PHE A 143 7.40 -6.38 8.18
N LEU A 144 7.31 -7.66 7.77
CA LEU A 144 7.07 -8.78 8.69
C LEU A 144 8.34 -9.25 9.41
N GLY A 145 9.52 -8.69 9.16
CA GLY A 145 10.80 -9.17 9.69
C GLY A 145 11.12 -10.59 9.23
N LYS A 146 10.77 -10.93 8.00
CA LYS A 146 10.91 -12.27 7.40
C LYS A 146 11.73 -12.27 6.10
N GLU A 147 12.39 -11.18 5.79
CA GLU A 147 13.19 -11.00 4.57
C GLU A 147 14.38 -11.97 4.47
N ASP A 148 14.87 -12.49 5.58
CA ASP A 148 15.92 -13.52 5.59
C ASP A 148 15.44 -14.87 5.04
N ILE A 149 14.12 -15.11 5.04
CA ILE A 149 13.52 -16.36 4.60
C ILE A 149 12.73 -16.18 3.30
N TYR A 150 12.01 -15.05 3.15
CA TYR A 150 11.02 -14.83 2.10
C TYR A 150 11.33 -13.59 1.25
N GLY A 151 10.53 -13.39 0.21
CA GLY A 151 10.49 -12.17 -0.60
C GLY A 151 11.51 -12.07 -1.72
N SER A 152 12.51 -12.95 -1.80
CA SER A 152 13.49 -12.97 -2.90
C SER A 152 14.08 -14.37 -3.13
N LEU A 153 14.55 -14.60 -4.36
CA LEU A 153 15.23 -15.86 -4.77
C LEU A 153 16.72 -15.89 -4.40
N THR A 154 17.15 -15.12 -3.43
CA THR A 154 18.55 -15.10 -2.97
C THR A 154 18.92 -16.47 -2.38
N PRO A 155 20.12 -17.00 -2.69
CA PRO A 155 20.59 -18.27 -2.12
C PRO A 155 20.51 -18.29 -0.59
N GLY A 156 19.99 -19.40 -0.04
CA GLY A 156 19.78 -19.59 1.40
C GLY A 156 18.35 -19.28 1.87
N LYS A 157 17.57 -18.55 1.07
CA LYS A 157 16.16 -18.29 1.39
C LYS A 157 15.22 -19.41 0.89
N ARG A 158 13.98 -19.40 1.41
CA ARG A 158 12.93 -20.37 1.06
C ARG A 158 11.61 -19.65 0.70
N PRO A 159 11.61 -18.75 -0.29
CA PRO A 159 10.43 -17.90 -0.60
C PRO A 159 9.29 -18.69 -1.26
N GLY A 160 9.54 -19.93 -1.71
CA GLY A 160 8.73 -20.59 -2.72
C GLY A 160 9.00 -20.02 -4.11
N ILE A 161 8.53 -20.71 -5.16
CA ILE A 161 8.68 -20.29 -6.54
C ILE A 161 7.28 -20.16 -7.17
N VAL A 162 7.00 -19.00 -7.70
CA VAL A 162 5.79 -18.72 -8.48
C VAL A 162 6.19 -18.47 -9.93
N ARG A 163 5.61 -19.25 -10.84
CA ARG A 163 5.72 -19.00 -12.28
C ARG A 163 4.60 -18.05 -12.70
N VAL A 164 4.96 -17.02 -13.44
CA VAL A 164 4.01 -16.14 -14.11
C VAL A 164 3.99 -16.49 -15.61
N SER A 165 2.81 -16.63 -16.20
CA SER A 165 2.58 -16.85 -17.62
C SER A 165 1.70 -15.74 -18.19
N ASP A 166 1.52 -15.75 -19.51
CA ASP A 166 0.67 -14.80 -20.24
C ASP A 166 1.10 -13.34 -20.00
N ILE A 167 2.42 -13.14 -19.99
CA ILE A 167 3.05 -11.80 -20.00
C ILE A 167 3.06 -11.26 -21.43
N ASP A 168 3.15 -9.94 -21.60
CA ASP A 168 3.26 -9.34 -22.93
C ASP A 168 4.63 -9.58 -23.60
N ALA A 169 4.78 -9.07 -24.84
CA ALA A 169 6.01 -9.26 -25.62
C ALA A 169 7.23 -8.55 -25.00
N GLU A 170 7.01 -7.51 -24.21
CA GLU A 170 8.01 -6.74 -23.48
C GLU A 170 8.35 -7.34 -22.12
N GLY A 171 7.63 -8.39 -21.70
CA GLY A 171 7.85 -9.08 -20.42
C GLY A 171 7.09 -8.48 -19.24
N PHE A 172 6.06 -7.68 -19.47
CA PHE A 172 5.26 -7.08 -18.43
C PHE A 172 4.05 -7.94 -18.04
N ILE A 173 3.63 -7.80 -16.79
CA ILE A 173 2.41 -8.41 -16.27
C ILE A 173 1.20 -7.61 -16.77
N THR A 174 0.22 -8.32 -17.32
CA THR A 174 -1.03 -7.78 -17.87
C THR A 174 -2.24 -8.32 -17.11
N ALA A 175 -3.43 -7.87 -17.46
CA ALA A 175 -4.68 -8.40 -16.89
C ALA A 175 -4.91 -9.90 -17.20
N ASP A 176 -4.28 -10.43 -18.25
CA ASP A 176 -4.36 -11.84 -18.63
C ASP A 176 -3.32 -12.72 -17.96
N SER A 177 -2.31 -12.12 -17.32
CA SER A 177 -1.24 -12.85 -16.65
C SER A 177 -1.77 -13.75 -15.54
N ARG A 178 -1.18 -14.92 -15.42
CA ARG A 178 -1.56 -15.95 -14.43
C ARG A 178 -0.37 -16.35 -13.60
N SER A 179 -0.60 -16.56 -12.31
CA SER A 179 0.41 -17.06 -11.39
C SER A 179 0.13 -18.51 -11.01
N LYS A 180 1.19 -19.30 -10.92
CA LYS A 180 1.13 -20.68 -10.43
C LYS A 180 2.29 -20.95 -9.50
N ARG A 181 2.00 -21.33 -8.26
CA ARG A 181 3.02 -21.81 -7.33
C ARG A 181 3.59 -23.13 -7.85
N ILE A 182 4.92 -23.26 -7.86
CA ILE A 182 5.64 -24.45 -8.30
C ILE A 182 6.19 -25.21 -7.10
N ILE A 183 6.75 -24.51 -6.11
CA ILE A 183 7.30 -25.05 -4.85
C ILE A 183 6.77 -24.25 -3.70
#